data_593534971d70e6d6c0777713df08c052
#
_entry.id   593534971d70e6d6c0777713df08c052
#
_cell.length_a   1.000
_cell.length_b   1.000
_cell.length_c   1.000
_cell.angle_alpha   90.00
_cell.angle_beta   90.00
_cell.angle_gamma   90.00
#
_symmetry.space_group_name_H-M   'P 1'
#
loop_
_entity.id
_entity.type
_entity.pdbx_description
1 polymer ?
#
loop_
_entity_poly.entity_id
_entity_poly.type
_entity_poly.pdbx_seq_one_letter_code
_entity_poly.pdbx_strand_id
1 'polypeptide(L)'
;MHADLLEMYYPLSPDYETIGCYKDTSNRAIPTLEGADAILDGSYPSRKDPIAKCAVAAMRKGYNMFAVQNGGWCASSSTAPQTFDKYGKSAACKADGEGGPWGNQVYVIKGNLEHATRF
;
A
#
# COMPACT_ATOMS: atom_id res chain seq x y z
N MET A 1 -4.93 -2.93 -28.72
CA MET A 1 -4.84 -2.87 -28.25
C MET A 1 -4.92 -2.68 -27.74
N HIS A 2 -5.05 -2.30 -27.59
CA HIS A 2 -5.12 -1.93 -26.88
C HIS A 2 -5.15 -1.81 -25.83
N ALA A 3 -6.01 -2.34 -25.68
CA ALA A 3 -5.89 -2.59 -24.35
C ALA A 3 -4.53 -2.32 -23.92
N ASP A 4 -3.65 -2.73 -24.54
CA ASP A 4 -2.37 -2.51 -24.29
C ASP A 4 -2.09 -1.18 -23.98
N LEU A 5 -2.68 -0.33 -24.64
CA LEU A 5 -2.46 0.96 -24.51
C LEU A 5 -2.82 1.37 -23.20
N LEU A 6 -3.92 0.95 -22.75
CA LEU A 6 -4.40 1.24 -21.55
C LEU A 6 -3.49 0.93 -20.52
N GLU A 7 -3.02 -0.16 -20.54
CA GLU A 7 -2.20 -0.57 -19.61
C GLU A 7 -1.06 0.18 -19.53
N MET A 8 -0.68 0.66 -20.56
CA MET A 8 0.40 1.39 -20.63
C MET A 8 0.31 2.53 -19.89
N TYR A 9 -0.78 3.04 -19.83
CA TYR A 9 -0.85 4.17 -19.19
C TYR A 9 -1.19 4.09 -18.00
N TYR A 10 -1.44 3.52 -17.83
CA TYR A 10 -1.78 3.63 -16.83
C TYR A 10 -1.36 3.32 -15.97
N PRO A 11 -1.35 3.20 -16.16
CA PRO A 11 -1.02 3.19 -15.37
C PRO A 11 -0.66 3.61 -14.53
N LEU A 12 -0.62 3.45 -14.58
CA LEU A 12 -0.45 4.14 -13.89
C LEU A 12 -0.24 3.81 -12.53
N SER A 13 0.82 3.34 -12.10
CA SER A 13 1.04 3.09 -10.76
C SER A 13 1.30 4.38 -10.08
N PRO A 14 0.82 4.60 -8.92
CA PRO A 14 1.06 5.84 -8.24
C PRO A 14 2.50 5.94 -7.81
N ASP A 15 2.95 7.15 -7.62
CA ASP A 15 4.25 7.42 -7.09
C ASP A 15 4.09 7.36 -5.59
N TYR A 16 4.98 6.74 -4.88
CA TYR A 16 4.88 6.63 -3.45
C TYR A 16 6.25 6.66 -2.78
N GLU A 17 6.26 6.94 -1.49
CA GLU A 17 7.50 7.05 -0.78
C GLU A 17 7.29 6.54 0.63
N THR A 18 8.22 5.79 1.18
CA THR A 18 8.05 5.26 2.53
C THR A 18 8.35 6.32 3.56
N ILE A 19 7.60 6.29 4.66
CA ILE A 19 7.87 7.18 5.78
C ILE A 19 8.34 6.40 6.99
N GLY A 20 8.53 5.11 6.85
CA GLY A 20 9.15 4.33 7.93
C GLY A 20 8.40 3.09 8.32
N CYS A 21 8.90 2.44 9.35
CA CYS A 21 8.37 1.20 9.86
C CYS A 21 7.68 1.45 11.19
N TYR A 22 6.44 0.97 11.33
CA TYR A 22 5.65 1.23 12.52
C TYR A 22 5.02 -0.05 13.05
N LYS A 23 4.85 -0.15 14.34
CA LYS A 23 4.30 -1.35 14.98
C LYS A 23 2.83 -1.52 14.67
N ASP A 24 2.43 -2.76 14.55
CA ASP A 24 1.02 -3.11 14.39
C ASP A 24 0.66 -4.17 15.42
N THR A 25 -0.63 -4.33 15.68
CA THR A 25 -1.11 -5.36 16.59
C THR A 25 -2.41 -5.90 15.98
N SER A 26 -3.03 -6.86 16.62
CA SER A 26 -4.29 -7.40 16.13
C SER A 26 -5.37 -6.32 16.11
N ASN A 27 -5.21 -5.27 16.91
CA ASN A 27 -6.11 -4.12 16.84
C ASN A 27 -5.41 -3.16 15.87
N ARG A 28 -5.61 -3.34 14.61
CA ARG A 28 -4.81 -2.76 13.54
C ARG A 28 -4.65 -1.26 13.59
N ALA A 29 -3.42 -0.81 13.35
CA ALA A 29 -3.14 0.62 13.21
C ALA A 29 -3.76 1.14 11.91
N ILE A 30 -3.76 0.30 10.86
CA ILE A 30 -4.39 0.64 9.59
C ILE A 30 -5.18 -0.60 9.17
N PRO A 31 -6.45 -0.47 8.84
CA PRO A 31 -7.26 -1.62 8.46
C PRO A 31 -6.80 -2.25 7.15
N THR A 32 -7.03 -3.53 6.98
CA THR A 32 -6.59 -4.24 5.80
C THR A 32 -7.42 -3.94 4.58
N LEU A 33 -6.79 -4.00 3.41
CA LEU A 33 -7.48 -3.97 2.14
C LEU A 33 -7.55 -5.37 1.53
N GLU A 34 -7.07 -6.40 2.25
CA GLU A 34 -7.12 -7.77 1.73
C GLU A 34 -8.58 -8.13 1.46
N GLY A 35 -8.84 -8.64 0.27
CA GLY A 35 -10.19 -9.00 -0.12
C GLY A 35 -11.01 -7.84 -0.68
N ALA A 36 -10.49 -6.63 -0.66
CA ALA A 36 -11.25 -5.46 -1.11
C ALA A 36 -11.02 -5.06 -2.56
N ASP A 37 -10.00 -5.61 -3.22
CA ASP A 37 -9.71 -5.25 -4.59
C ASP A 37 -9.09 -6.47 -5.28
N ALA A 38 -9.53 -6.76 -6.50
CA ALA A 38 -9.03 -7.90 -7.24
C ALA A 38 -7.52 -7.89 -7.47
N ILE A 39 -6.90 -6.71 -7.46
CA ILE A 39 -5.47 -6.63 -7.64
C ILE A 39 -4.74 -7.31 -6.49
N LEU A 40 -5.42 -7.51 -5.37
CA LEU A 40 -4.85 -8.15 -4.20
C LEU A 40 -5.26 -9.61 -4.08
N ASP A 41 -5.85 -10.20 -5.11
CA ASP A 41 -6.26 -11.59 -5.04
C ASP A 41 -5.07 -12.52 -4.79
N GLY A 42 -5.31 -13.61 -4.13
CA GLY A 42 -4.29 -14.60 -3.82
C GLY A 42 -3.69 -14.42 -2.44
N SER A 43 -2.76 -15.29 -2.14
CA SER A 43 -2.12 -15.30 -0.83
C SER A 43 -1.10 -14.18 -0.71
N TYR A 44 -1.22 -13.37 0.30
CA TYR A 44 -0.36 -12.21 0.39
C TYR A 44 1.12 -12.50 0.58
N PRO A 45 1.52 -13.56 1.25
CA PRO A 45 2.95 -13.80 1.44
C PRO A 45 3.68 -14.12 0.15
N SER A 46 2.95 -14.59 -0.88
CA SER A 46 3.57 -14.90 -2.15
C SER A 46 3.19 -13.91 -3.24
N ARG A 47 2.60 -12.80 -2.87
CA ARG A 47 2.13 -11.80 -3.84
C ARG A 47 3.31 -11.17 -4.57
N LYS A 48 3.20 -11.06 -5.89
CA LYS A 48 4.21 -10.40 -6.66
C LYS A 48 3.94 -8.92 -6.63
N ASP A 49 5.01 -8.12 -6.58
CA ASP A 49 4.94 -6.67 -6.58
C ASP A 49 3.96 -6.14 -5.53
N PRO A 50 4.12 -6.58 -4.29
CA PRO A 50 3.13 -6.27 -3.26
C PRO A 50 3.01 -4.78 -2.95
N ILE A 51 4.11 -4.05 -2.99
CA ILE A 51 4.06 -2.63 -2.66
C ILE A 51 3.27 -1.90 -3.73
N ALA A 52 3.59 -2.14 -5.00
CA ALA A 52 2.90 -1.48 -6.10
C ALA A 52 1.42 -1.83 -6.13
N LYS A 53 1.08 -3.09 -5.87
CA LYS A 53 -0.32 -3.52 -5.86
C LYS A 53 -1.09 -2.88 -4.72
N CYS A 54 -0.46 -2.75 -3.55
CA CYS A 54 -1.12 -2.12 -2.42
C CYS A 54 -1.35 -0.64 -2.73
N ALA A 55 -0.39 0.01 -3.37
CA ALA A 55 -0.52 1.41 -3.74
C ALA A 55 -1.70 1.60 -4.69
N VAL A 56 -1.85 0.71 -5.67
CA VAL A 56 -2.95 0.80 -6.62
C VAL A 56 -4.29 0.60 -5.92
N ALA A 57 -4.37 -0.40 -5.05
CA ALA A 57 -5.60 -0.68 -4.32
C ALA A 57 -6.01 0.52 -3.46
N ALA A 58 -5.04 1.14 -2.78
CA ALA A 58 -5.31 2.30 -1.95
C ALA A 58 -5.77 3.47 -2.83
N MET A 59 -5.09 3.69 -3.93
CA MET A 59 -5.42 4.78 -4.83
C MET A 59 -6.83 4.62 -5.39
N ARG A 60 -7.23 3.42 -5.74
CA ARG A 60 -8.57 3.17 -6.27
C ARG A 60 -9.66 3.51 -5.28
N LYS A 61 -9.33 3.52 -3.99
CA LYS A 61 -10.30 3.88 -2.98
C LYS A 61 -10.21 5.36 -2.62
N GLY A 62 -9.28 6.07 -3.23
CA GLY A 62 -9.10 7.49 -2.93
C GLY A 62 -8.27 7.75 -1.68
N TYR A 63 -7.53 6.74 -1.22
CA TYR A 63 -6.70 6.88 -0.03
C TYR A 63 -5.28 7.25 -0.43
N ASN A 64 -4.58 7.98 0.39
CA ASN A 64 -3.21 8.41 0.05
C ASN A 64 -2.13 7.90 1.00
N MET A 65 -2.44 6.96 1.85
CA MET A 65 -1.44 6.33 2.70
C MET A 65 -1.73 4.84 2.75
N PHE A 66 -0.72 4.02 2.69
CA PHE A 66 -0.91 2.57 2.79
C PHE A 66 0.26 1.94 3.52
N ALA A 67 0.11 0.69 3.90
CA ALA A 67 1.17 -0.05 4.55
C ALA A 67 1.24 -1.45 4.00
N VAL A 68 2.46 -2.00 3.98
CA VAL A 68 2.66 -3.38 3.60
C VAL A 68 3.30 -4.07 4.79
N GLN A 69 2.81 -5.25 5.11
CA GLN A 69 3.29 -5.98 6.26
C GLN A 69 3.57 -7.43 5.90
N ASN A 70 4.57 -7.97 6.51
CA ASN A 70 4.87 -9.40 6.45
C ASN A 70 4.93 -9.97 5.03
N GLY A 71 5.56 -9.26 4.13
CA GLY A 71 5.81 -9.72 2.77
C GLY A 71 4.77 -9.34 1.74
N GLY A 72 3.64 -8.83 2.13
CA GLY A 72 2.64 -8.47 1.12
C GLY A 72 1.27 -8.08 1.60
N TRP A 73 0.99 -8.25 2.88
CA TRP A 73 -0.31 -7.90 3.44
C TRP A 73 -0.52 -6.39 3.28
N CYS A 74 -1.63 -6.01 2.70
CA CYS A 74 -1.90 -4.63 2.35
C CYS A 74 -2.94 -4.00 3.25
N ALA A 75 -2.67 -2.78 3.70
CA ALA A 75 -3.59 -2.05 4.57
C ALA A 75 -3.68 -0.60 4.14
N SER A 76 -4.84 -0.01 4.23
CA SER A 76 -5.04 1.40 3.93
C SER A 76 -6.41 1.84 4.40
N SER A 77 -6.59 3.14 4.62
CA SER A 77 -7.89 3.69 4.95
C SER A 77 -7.82 5.20 4.83
N SER A 78 -8.97 5.83 4.84
CA SER A 78 -9.03 7.29 4.78
C SER A 78 -8.47 7.91 6.06
N THR A 79 -8.44 7.15 7.16
CA THR A 79 -7.94 7.68 8.44
C THR A 79 -6.53 7.22 8.75
N ALA A 80 -5.87 6.50 7.85
CA ALA A 80 -4.52 6.03 8.09
C ALA A 80 -3.55 7.14 8.52
N PRO A 81 -3.64 8.36 7.98
CA PRO A 81 -2.73 9.41 8.42
C PRO A 81 -2.85 9.74 9.91
N GLN A 82 -4.00 9.46 10.53
CA GLN A 82 -4.18 9.75 11.94
C GLN A 82 -3.83 8.57 12.82
N THR A 83 -3.69 7.36 12.26
CA THR A 83 -3.54 6.17 13.09
C THR A 83 -2.28 5.36 12.86
N PHE A 84 -1.56 5.63 11.76
CA PHE A 84 -0.44 4.77 11.38
C PHE A 84 0.62 4.60 12.47
N ASP A 85 0.81 5.61 13.28
CA ASP A 85 1.85 5.60 14.29
C ASP A 85 1.34 5.38 15.71
N LYS A 86 0.13 4.92 15.87
CA LYS A 86 -0.46 4.80 17.20
C LYS A 86 0.30 3.85 18.13
N TYR A 87 1.07 2.93 17.60
CA TYR A 87 1.84 2.02 18.45
C TYR A 87 3.34 2.34 18.43
N GLY A 88 3.73 3.39 17.72
CA GLY A 88 5.14 3.82 17.69
C GLY A 88 5.94 3.12 16.61
N LYS A 89 7.19 3.48 16.52
CA LYS A 89 8.08 2.93 15.50
C LYS A 89 8.49 1.52 15.79
N SER A 90 8.88 0.78 14.75
CA SER A 90 9.29 -0.59 14.85
C SER A 90 10.59 -0.83 14.11
N ALA A 91 11.34 -1.83 14.49
CA ALA A 91 12.51 -2.28 13.79
C ALA A 91 12.23 -3.60 13.06
N ALA A 92 10.98 -4.03 13.01
CA ALA A 92 10.65 -5.33 12.46
C ALA A 92 10.62 -5.41 10.94
N CYS A 93 10.59 -4.26 10.24
CA CYS A 93 10.49 -4.27 8.79
C CYS A 93 11.81 -4.68 8.16
N LYS A 94 11.73 -5.47 7.08
CA LYS A 94 12.91 -5.90 6.38
C LYS A 94 13.28 -4.88 5.32
N ALA A 95 14.48 -5.02 4.79
CA ALA A 95 15.01 -4.06 3.83
C ALA A 95 14.29 -4.04 2.48
N ASP A 96 13.46 -5.04 2.21
CA ASP A 96 12.78 -5.15 0.93
C ASP A 96 11.59 -4.20 0.79
N GLY A 97 11.25 -3.48 1.84
CA GLY A 97 10.12 -2.55 1.78
C GLY A 97 8.77 -3.19 2.01
N GLU A 98 8.73 -4.49 2.27
CA GLU A 98 7.48 -5.24 2.43
C GLU A 98 7.10 -5.50 3.87
N GLY A 99 7.67 -4.73 4.79
CA GLY A 99 7.34 -4.84 6.21
C GLY A 99 7.99 -6.03 6.88
N GLY A 100 7.44 -6.43 7.97
CA GLY A 100 7.92 -7.58 8.72
C GLY A 100 6.83 -8.07 9.65
N PRO A 101 7.13 -9.04 10.50
CA PRO A 101 6.13 -9.56 11.44
C PRO A 101 5.66 -8.45 12.36
N TRP A 102 4.40 -8.13 12.31
CA TRP A 102 3.79 -7.07 13.09
C TRP A 102 4.48 -5.72 12.88
N GLY A 103 5.08 -5.55 11.69
CA GLY A 103 5.72 -4.30 11.31
C GLY A 103 5.16 -3.79 10.01
N ASN A 104 4.55 -2.63 10.03
CA ASN A 104 4.02 -1.97 8.85
C ASN A 104 5.06 -1.08 8.22
N GLN A 105 5.41 -1.35 6.96
CA GLN A 105 6.21 -0.41 6.20
C GLN A 105 5.18 0.56 5.62
N VAL A 106 5.22 1.81 6.07
CA VAL A 106 4.20 2.79 5.72
C VAL A 106 4.65 3.68 4.58
N TYR A 107 3.74 3.92 3.64
CA TYR A 107 4.02 4.72 2.45
C TYR A 107 2.98 5.80 2.26
N VAL A 108 3.38 6.91 1.66
CA VAL A 108 2.44 7.94 1.27
C VAL A 108 2.44 8.01 -0.25
N ILE A 109 1.29 8.22 -0.84
CA ILE A 109 1.14 8.33 -2.28
C ILE A 109 1.33 9.80 -2.64
N LYS A 110 2.20 10.05 -3.64
CA LYS A 110 2.54 11.40 -4.01
C LYS A 110 1.89 11.76 -5.31
N GLY A 111 1.26 12.65 -5.48
CA GLY A 111 0.76 13.32 -6.64
C GLY A 111 0.41 12.66 -7.94
N ASN A 112 0.52 11.37 -8.03
CA ASN A 112 0.26 10.68 -9.23
C ASN A 112 -1.11 10.80 -9.77
N LEU A 113 -2.06 10.96 -8.89
CA LEU A 113 -3.37 11.11 -9.31
C LEU A 113 -3.55 12.33 -10.09
N GLU A 114 -2.94 13.39 -9.77
CA GLU A 114 -3.07 14.57 -10.45
C GLU A 114 -2.51 14.42 -11.77
N HIS A 115 -1.50 13.73 -11.96
CA HIS A 115 -0.89 13.49 -13.17
C HIS A 115 -1.87 12.80 -14.04
N ALA A 116 -2.50 11.83 -13.58
CA ALA A 116 -3.47 11.07 -14.31
C ALA A 116 -4.61 11.90 -14.74
N THR A 117 -5.05 12.78 -13.94
CA THR A 117 -6.20 13.58 -14.31
C THR A 117 -5.90 14.64 -15.30
N ARG A 118 -4.67 14.90 -15.59
CA ARG A 118 -4.37 15.88 -16.52
C ARG A 118 -4.53 15.39 -17.90
N PHE A 119 -4.69 14.21 -18.11
CA PHE A 119 -4.89 13.67 -19.40
C PHE A 119 -6.30 13.37 -19.68
#